data_2ba06179bd1695287555d1bf8b18e0d9
#
_entry.id   2ba06179bd1695287555d1bf8b18e0d9
#
_cell.length_a   1.000
_cell.length_b   1.000
_cell.length_c   1.000
_cell.angle_alpha   90.00
_cell.angle_beta   90.00
_cell.angle_gamma   90.00
#
_symmetry.space_group_name_H-M   'P 1'
#
loop_
_entity.id
_entity.type
_entity.pdbx_description
1 polymer ?
#
loop_
_entity_poly.entity_id
_entity_poly.type
_entity_poly.pdbx_seq_one_letter_code
_entity_poly.pdbx_strand_id
1 'polypeptide(L)'
;MAGDPQQLVVLSGKGGTGKTTVTAALAHLASRQLAISIADADVDAANLELVLESDQVASHEFQSGFLARIDPALCISCGECYAACYFEAIVPGGAGFLYSVDPTACEGCRACQYRCPVEAIAMPTPPSGLWYESTTPHGPLFHAHLFAGGEN
;
A
#
# COMPACT_ATOMS: atom_id res chain seq x y z
N MET A 1 -8.37 -0.58 -36.82
CA MET A 1 -8.84 0.22 -35.68
C MET A 1 -8.71 -0.69 -34.45
N ALA A 2 -7.81 -0.38 -33.51
CA ALA A 2 -7.77 -1.09 -32.25
C ALA A 2 -9.07 -0.74 -31.50
N GLY A 3 -9.91 -1.74 -31.19
CA GLY A 3 -11.07 -1.55 -30.34
C GLY A 3 -10.63 -1.10 -28.94
N ASP A 4 -11.55 -0.46 -28.20
CA ASP A 4 -11.27 -0.11 -26.81
C ASP A 4 -10.90 -1.38 -26.02
N PRO A 5 -9.90 -1.31 -25.11
CA PRO A 5 -9.50 -2.44 -24.30
C PRO A 5 -10.70 -2.90 -23.44
N GLN A 6 -11.00 -4.19 -23.50
CA GLN A 6 -12.03 -4.76 -22.63
C GLN A 6 -11.39 -5.15 -21.30
N GLN A 7 -12.04 -4.78 -20.20
CA GLN A 7 -11.60 -5.11 -18.85
C GLN A 7 -12.53 -6.16 -18.24
N LEU A 8 -11.93 -7.21 -17.68
CA LEU A 8 -12.64 -8.21 -16.88
C LEU A 8 -12.09 -8.15 -15.44
N VAL A 9 -12.97 -7.97 -14.47
CA VAL A 9 -12.61 -7.93 -13.06
C VAL A 9 -13.19 -9.15 -12.34
N VAL A 10 -12.35 -9.88 -11.60
CA VAL A 10 -12.74 -11.03 -10.78
C VAL A 10 -12.73 -10.61 -9.31
N LEU A 11 -13.89 -10.56 -8.70
CA LEU A 11 -14.08 -10.16 -7.29
C LEU A 11 -14.66 -11.30 -6.48
N SER A 12 -14.39 -11.29 -5.17
CA SER A 12 -15.08 -12.17 -4.21
C SER A 12 -15.26 -11.46 -2.87
N GLY A 13 -16.34 -11.77 -2.18
CA GLY A 13 -16.64 -11.22 -0.85
C GLY A 13 -15.94 -11.95 0.30
N LYS A 14 -15.17 -13.02 0.05
CA LYS A 14 -14.50 -13.81 1.08
C LYS A 14 -13.20 -14.42 0.55
N GLY A 15 -12.20 -14.54 1.42
CA GLY A 15 -10.97 -15.28 1.13
C GLY A 15 -11.22 -16.77 0.83
N GLY A 16 -10.37 -17.39 0.02
CA GLY A 16 -10.43 -18.82 -0.30
C GLY A 16 -11.53 -19.23 -1.27
N THR A 17 -12.22 -18.30 -1.94
CA THR A 17 -13.29 -18.59 -2.91
C THR A 17 -12.79 -19.00 -4.30
N GLY A 18 -11.48 -19.00 -4.53
CA GLY A 18 -10.88 -19.39 -5.80
C GLY A 18 -10.66 -18.25 -6.80
N LYS A 19 -10.65 -16.97 -6.37
CA LYS A 19 -10.34 -15.83 -7.26
C LYS A 19 -9.10 -16.09 -8.13
N THR A 20 -7.98 -16.38 -7.49
CA THR A 20 -6.69 -16.63 -8.15
C THR A 20 -6.77 -17.76 -9.17
N THR A 21 -7.42 -18.89 -8.80
CA THR A 21 -7.59 -20.04 -9.68
C THR A 21 -8.43 -19.71 -10.91
N VAL A 22 -9.55 -18.99 -10.71
CA VAL A 22 -10.43 -18.57 -11.82
C VAL A 22 -9.70 -17.58 -12.73
N THR A 23 -9.00 -16.61 -12.15
CA THR A 23 -8.24 -15.62 -12.90
C THR A 23 -7.13 -16.27 -13.73
N ALA A 24 -6.38 -17.20 -13.16
CA ALA A 24 -5.34 -17.94 -13.87
C ALA A 24 -5.91 -18.78 -15.04
N ALA A 25 -7.05 -19.46 -14.81
CA ALA A 25 -7.71 -20.22 -15.85
C ALA A 25 -8.22 -19.32 -17.00
N LEU A 26 -8.79 -18.17 -16.68
CA LEU A 26 -9.22 -17.17 -17.67
C LEU A 26 -8.03 -16.61 -18.45
N ALA A 27 -6.94 -16.28 -17.79
CA ALA A 27 -5.72 -15.82 -18.43
C ALA A 27 -5.16 -16.86 -19.41
N HIS A 28 -5.10 -18.12 -18.98
CA HIS A 28 -4.66 -19.22 -19.83
C HIS A 28 -5.55 -19.40 -21.08
N LEU A 29 -6.86 -19.32 -20.94
CA LEU A 29 -7.79 -19.49 -22.06
C LEU A 29 -7.76 -18.28 -23.00
N ALA A 30 -7.78 -17.07 -22.44
CA ALA A 30 -7.83 -15.83 -23.21
C ALA A 30 -6.53 -15.59 -23.99
N SER A 31 -5.38 -15.89 -23.43
CA SER A 31 -4.07 -15.70 -24.09
C SER A 31 -3.89 -16.53 -25.38
N ARG A 32 -4.70 -17.55 -25.58
CA ARG A 32 -4.69 -18.34 -26.81
C ARG A 32 -5.28 -17.61 -28.03
N GLN A 33 -6.05 -16.56 -27.79
CA GLN A 33 -6.78 -15.85 -28.85
C GLN A 33 -6.57 -14.32 -28.79
N LEU A 34 -6.15 -13.79 -27.65
CA LEU A 34 -6.05 -12.38 -27.38
C LEU A 34 -4.68 -12.03 -26.80
N ALA A 35 -4.20 -10.82 -27.08
CA ALA A 35 -3.14 -10.22 -26.29
C ALA A 35 -3.78 -9.67 -25.01
N ILE A 36 -3.33 -10.15 -23.87
CA ILE A 36 -3.87 -9.78 -22.56
C ILE A 36 -2.79 -9.19 -21.66
N SER A 37 -3.21 -8.36 -20.71
CA SER A 37 -2.44 -7.95 -19.55
C SER A 37 -3.18 -8.36 -18.29
N ILE A 38 -2.45 -8.81 -17.29
CA ILE A 38 -2.99 -9.35 -16.05
C ILE A 38 -2.58 -8.45 -14.91
N ALA A 39 -3.48 -8.15 -13.97
CA ALA A 39 -3.16 -7.42 -12.75
C ALA A 39 -3.70 -8.18 -11.52
N ASP A 40 -2.84 -8.38 -10.53
CA ASP A 40 -3.24 -8.85 -9.20
C ASP A 40 -3.27 -7.66 -8.25
N ALA A 41 -4.49 -7.26 -7.89
CA ALA A 41 -4.74 -6.15 -6.99
C ALA A 41 -4.97 -6.60 -5.52
N ASP A 42 -4.73 -7.88 -5.21
CA ASP A 42 -4.75 -8.42 -3.84
C ASP A 42 -3.36 -8.22 -3.21
N VAL A 43 -3.02 -6.96 -2.91
CA VAL A 43 -1.65 -6.56 -2.52
C VAL A 43 -1.20 -7.12 -1.17
N ASP A 44 -2.15 -7.53 -0.32
CA ASP A 44 -1.85 -8.19 0.97
C ASP A 44 -1.47 -9.67 0.80
N ALA A 45 -1.95 -10.30 -0.28
CA ALA A 45 -1.76 -11.72 -0.54
C ALA A 45 -1.68 -12.03 -2.04
N ALA A 46 -0.93 -11.23 -2.80
CA ALA A 46 -0.71 -11.47 -4.22
C ALA A 46 -0.11 -12.87 -4.43
N ASN A 47 -0.79 -13.72 -5.18
CA ASN A 47 -0.41 -15.11 -5.41
C ASN A 47 -0.45 -15.51 -6.89
N LEU A 48 -0.96 -14.64 -7.78
CA LEU A 48 -1.03 -14.93 -9.21
C LEU A 48 0.36 -15.15 -9.82
N GLU A 49 1.38 -14.47 -9.32
CA GLU A 49 2.76 -14.62 -9.75
C GLU A 49 3.27 -16.06 -9.62
N LEU A 50 2.88 -16.75 -8.53
CA LEU A 50 3.27 -18.15 -8.28
C LEU A 50 2.50 -19.12 -9.19
N VAL A 51 1.23 -18.82 -9.45
CA VAL A 51 0.34 -19.71 -10.25
C VAL A 51 0.62 -19.59 -11.74
N LEU A 52 1.04 -18.39 -12.20
CA LEU A 52 1.29 -18.11 -13.62
C LEU A 52 2.76 -18.27 -14.02
N GLU A 53 3.60 -18.82 -13.15
CA GLU A 53 5.04 -19.05 -13.41
C GLU A 53 5.71 -17.78 -13.93
N SER A 54 5.59 -16.69 -13.18
CA SER A 54 6.05 -15.39 -13.63
C SER A 54 7.54 -15.18 -13.39
N ASP A 55 8.20 -14.52 -14.34
CA ASP A 55 9.55 -13.99 -14.20
C ASP A 55 9.49 -12.46 -13.98
N GLN A 56 10.02 -11.98 -12.86
CA GLN A 56 10.06 -10.56 -12.54
C GLN A 56 11.03 -9.82 -13.49
N VAL A 57 10.55 -8.76 -14.13
CA VAL A 57 11.31 -7.92 -15.05
C VAL A 57 11.78 -6.63 -14.38
N ALA A 58 10.90 -5.97 -13.63
CA ALA A 58 11.19 -4.71 -12.94
C ALA A 58 10.45 -4.63 -11.61
N SER A 59 10.97 -3.79 -10.71
CA SER A 59 10.34 -3.44 -9.45
C SER A 59 10.37 -1.94 -9.23
N HIS A 60 9.31 -1.41 -8.64
CA HIS A 60 9.11 0.00 -8.40
C HIS A 60 8.62 0.23 -6.98
N GLU A 61 9.05 1.31 -6.36
CA GLU A 61 8.58 1.69 -5.03
C GLU A 61 7.12 2.14 -5.10
N PHE A 62 6.32 1.64 -4.18
CA PHE A 62 4.95 2.06 -3.95
C PHE A 62 4.88 2.89 -2.67
N GLN A 63 4.34 4.09 -2.78
CA GLN A 63 4.16 5.02 -1.67
C GLN A 63 2.67 5.26 -1.44
N SER A 64 2.22 5.07 -0.22
CA SER A 64 0.82 5.26 0.15
C SER A 64 0.68 5.73 1.59
N GLY A 65 -0.50 6.28 1.90
CA GLY A 65 -0.81 6.78 3.22
C GLY A 65 -0.01 8.02 3.61
N PHE A 66 -0.13 8.42 4.86
CA PHE A 66 0.64 9.49 5.47
C PHE A 66 1.13 9.05 6.84
N LEU A 67 2.37 9.35 7.17
CA LEU A 67 2.94 9.08 8.48
C LEU A 67 3.35 10.39 9.15
N ALA A 68 2.80 10.65 10.33
CA ALA A 68 3.16 11.85 11.08
C ALA A 68 4.64 11.80 11.48
N ARG A 69 5.32 12.92 11.31
CA ARG A 69 6.71 13.11 11.75
C ARG A 69 6.83 14.42 12.52
N ILE A 70 7.22 14.35 13.78
CA ILE A 70 7.42 15.51 14.64
C ILE A 70 8.87 15.99 14.50
N ASP A 71 9.03 17.26 14.14
CA ASP A 71 10.35 17.90 14.14
C ASP A 71 10.72 18.32 15.56
N PRO A 72 11.76 17.71 16.15
CA PRO A 72 12.17 18.02 17.51
C PRO A 72 12.73 19.44 17.67
N ALA A 73 13.21 20.07 16.59
CA ALA A 73 13.72 21.42 16.63
C ALA A 73 12.61 22.49 16.72
N LEU A 74 11.43 22.17 16.22
CA LEU A 74 10.25 23.06 16.25
C LEU A 74 9.29 22.72 17.40
N CYS A 75 9.34 21.51 17.93
CA CYS A 75 8.39 21.02 18.93
C CYS A 75 8.60 21.72 20.28
N ILE A 76 7.54 22.34 20.78
CA ILE A 76 7.50 22.99 22.11
C ILE A 76 6.93 22.09 23.21
N SER A 77 6.69 20.82 22.94
CA SER A 77 6.17 19.82 23.89
C SER A 77 4.82 20.18 24.54
N CYS A 78 3.96 20.92 23.84
CA CYS A 78 2.67 21.39 24.38
C CYS A 78 1.62 20.27 24.60
N GLY A 79 1.79 19.08 24.00
CA GLY A 79 0.88 17.94 24.15
C GLY A 79 -0.39 17.99 23.31
N GLU A 80 -0.66 19.05 22.54
CA GLU A 80 -1.86 19.18 21.73
C GLU A 80 -2.04 18.06 20.71
N CYS A 81 -0.95 17.60 20.10
CA CYS A 81 -0.94 16.48 19.16
C CYS A 81 -1.26 15.14 19.84
N TYR A 82 -0.74 14.93 21.05
CA TYR A 82 -1.03 13.76 21.87
C TYR A 82 -2.52 13.69 22.24
N ALA A 83 -3.08 14.78 22.73
CA ALA A 83 -4.49 14.88 23.10
C ALA A 83 -5.44 14.72 21.89
N ALA A 84 -4.98 15.05 20.68
CA ALA A 84 -5.77 14.96 19.47
C ALA A 84 -5.68 13.61 18.75
N CYS A 85 -4.76 12.72 19.14
CA CYS A 85 -4.55 11.45 18.48
C CYS A 85 -5.55 10.40 18.95
N TYR A 86 -6.56 10.12 18.12
CA TYR A 86 -7.55 9.09 18.41
C TYR A 86 -6.96 7.67 18.44
N PHE A 87 -5.91 7.44 17.66
CA PHE A 87 -5.26 6.13 17.50
C PHE A 87 -4.12 5.89 18.51
N GLU A 88 -3.94 6.80 19.46
CA GLU A 88 -2.88 6.72 20.48
C GLU A 88 -1.45 6.56 19.91
N ALA A 89 -1.28 6.91 18.63
CA ALA A 89 -0.01 6.78 17.91
C ALA A 89 1.06 7.80 18.37
N ILE A 90 0.69 8.85 19.10
CA ILE A 90 1.64 9.81 19.62
C ILE A 90 1.89 9.48 21.08
N VAL A 91 3.16 9.19 21.39
CA VAL A 91 3.58 8.79 22.73
C VAL A 91 4.51 9.83 23.34
N PRO A 92 4.43 10.08 24.67
CA PRO A 92 5.38 10.96 25.35
C PRO A 92 6.79 10.37 25.22
N GLY A 93 7.73 11.16 24.75
CA GLY A 93 9.15 10.81 24.78
C GLY A 93 9.68 10.72 26.21
N GLY A 94 10.74 9.94 26.41
CA GLY A 94 11.40 9.81 27.73
C GLY A 94 11.92 11.15 28.26
N ALA A 95 12.89 11.16 29.13
CA ALA A 95 13.38 12.27 29.96
C ALA A 95 13.67 13.66 29.30
N GLY A 96 13.21 13.89 28.06
CA GLY A 96 13.38 15.15 27.32
C GLY A 96 12.08 15.82 26.86
N PHE A 97 10.91 15.34 27.25
CA PHE A 97 9.58 15.92 26.93
C PHE A 97 9.19 16.01 25.46
N LEU A 98 9.94 15.44 24.55
CA LEU A 98 9.54 15.39 23.15
C LEU A 98 8.54 14.23 22.93
N TYR A 99 7.52 14.51 22.14
CA TYR A 99 6.61 13.46 21.67
C TYR A 99 7.21 12.72 20.48
N SER A 100 6.94 11.44 20.36
CA SER A 100 7.28 10.62 19.20
C SER A 100 6.04 9.97 18.60
N VAL A 101 6.15 9.53 17.37
CA VAL A 101 5.06 8.85 16.66
C VAL A 101 5.39 7.37 16.57
N ASP A 102 4.46 6.52 16.98
CA ASP A 102 4.49 5.09 16.67
C ASP A 102 4.00 4.90 15.23
N PRO A 103 4.85 4.47 14.31
CA PRO A 103 4.46 4.31 12.91
C PRO A 103 3.45 3.19 12.69
N THR A 104 3.37 2.22 13.60
CA THR A 104 2.44 1.09 13.46
C THR A 104 1.02 1.41 13.93
N ALA A 105 0.86 2.47 14.73
CA ALA A 105 -0.43 2.93 15.22
C ALA A 105 -0.93 4.19 14.48
N CYS A 106 -0.09 4.80 13.63
CA CYS A 106 -0.43 6.06 12.97
C CYS A 106 -1.25 5.81 11.69
N GLU A 107 -2.51 6.20 11.70
CA GLU A 107 -3.45 6.10 10.58
C GLU A 107 -3.39 7.29 9.59
N GLY A 108 -2.39 8.13 9.65
CA GLY A 108 -2.21 9.23 8.69
C GLY A 108 -3.31 10.29 8.65
N CYS A 109 -4.21 10.35 9.62
CA CYS A 109 -5.42 11.17 9.61
C CYS A 109 -5.19 12.69 9.71
N ARG A 110 -3.96 13.15 9.94
CA ARG A 110 -3.51 14.54 10.02
C ARG A 110 -4.08 15.35 11.20
N ALA A 111 -4.87 14.80 12.09
CA ALA A 111 -5.44 15.53 13.23
C ALA A 111 -4.35 16.22 14.07
N CYS A 112 -3.24 15.54 14.34
CA CYS A 112 -2.09 16.08 15.05
C CYS A 112 -1.43 17.28 14.34
N GLN A 113 -1.35 17.23 13.00
CA GLN A 113 -0.79 18.33 12.20
C GLN A 113 -1.63 19.60 12.33
N TYR A 114 -2.96 19.48 12.22
CA TYR A 114 -3.88 20.62 12.34
C TYR A 114 -3.92 21.22 13.76
N ARG A 115 -3.61 20.41 14.78
CA ARG A 115 -3.60 20.86 16.18
C ARG A 115 -2.27 21.45 16.62
N CYS A 116 -1.21 21.31 15.82
CA CYS A 116 0.11 21.78 16.20
C CYS A 116 0.23 23.30 16.04
N PRO A 117 0.34 24.09 17.15
CA PRO A 117 0.35 25.55 17.08
C PRO A 117 1.64 26.12 16.49
N VAL A 118 2.69 25.32 16.38
CA VAL A 118 4.01 25.71 15.86
C VAL A 118 4.38 24.98 14.57
N GLU A 119 3.42 24.31 13.95
CA GLU A 119 3.60 23.57 12.68
C GLU A 119 4.79 22.59 12.68
N ALA A 120 5.08 22.00 13.83
CA ALA A 120 6.19 21.06 13.99
C ALA A 120 5.92 19.67 13.43
N ILE A 121 4.75 19.41 12.78
CA ILE A 121 4.37 18.07 12.32
C ILE A 121 4.21 18.06 10.81
N ALA A 122 5.10 17.29 10.16
CA ALA A 122 5.00 16.96 8.75
C ALA A 122 4.27 15.63 8.55
N MET A 123 3.67 15.46 7.37
CA MET A 123 2.94 14.24 6.98
C MET A 123 3.51 13.71 5.65
N PRO A 124 4.76 13.21 5.64
CA PRO A 124 5.31 12.57 4.45
C PRO A 124 4.55 11.30 4.10
N THR A 125 4.59 10.94 2.83
CA THR A 125 4.13 9.65 2.33
C THR A 125 5.27 8.66 2.44
N PRO A 126 5.19 7.62 3.29
CA PRO A 126 6.25 6.62 3.42
C PRO A 126 6.25 5.64 2.26
N PRO A 127 7.38 4.98 1.98
CA PRO A 127 7.38 3.79 1.15
C PRO A 127 6.55 2.69 1.84
N SER A 128 5.52 2.20 1.15
CA SER A 128 4.53 1.26 1.71
C SER A 128 4.66 -0.14 1.12
N GLY A 129 5.36 -0.30 0.01
CA GLY A 129 5.54 -1.57 -0.67
C GLY A 129 6.33 -1.45 -1.96
N LEU A 130 6.30 -2.53 -2.73
CA LEU A 130 6.83 -2.59 -4.09
C LEU A 130 5.75 -3.08 -5.04
N TRP A 131 5.67 -2.51 -6.23
CA TRP A 131 4.93 -3.11 -7.32
C TRP A 131 5.88 -3.61 -8.40
N TYR A 132 5.46 -4.63 -9.12
CA TYR A 132 6.30 -5.41 -10.01
C TYR A 132 5.69 -5.51 -11.40
N GLU A 133 6.58 -5.45 -12.38
CA GLU A 133 6.30 -5.86 -13.74
C GLU A 133 6.91 -7.25 -13.94
N SER A 134 6.12 -8.19 -14.36
CA SER A 134 6.53 -9.58 -14.58
C SER A 134 6.05 -10.07 -15.94
N THR A 135 6.78 -11.00 -16.51
CA THR A 135 6.34 -11.73 -17.71
C THR A 135 5.81 -13.09 -17.31
N THR A 136 4.77 -13.54 -18.01
CA THR A 136 4.23 -14.90 -17.88
C THR A 136 4.05 -15.52 -19.26
N PRO A 137 3.85 -16.84 -19.37
CA PRO A 137 3.49 -17.48 -20.64
C PRO A 137 2.19 -16.95 -21.26
N HIS A 138 1.39 -16.20 -20.50
CA HIS A 138 0.07 -15.72 -20.89
C HIS A 138 0.01 -14.22 -21.19
N GLY A 139 1.06 -13.48 -20.89
CA GLY A 139 1.17 -12.03 -21.06
C GLY A 139 1.81 -11.35 -19.85
N PRO A 140 1.97 -10.02 -19.87
CA PRO A 140 2.52 -9.28 -18.76
C PRO A 140 1.60 -9.37 -17.53
N LEU A 141 2.21 -9.51 -16.35
CA LEU A 141 1.57 -9.51 -15.06
C LEU A 141 2.07 -8.32 -14.24
N PHE A 142 1.14 -7.57 -13.68
CA PHE A 142 1.40 -6.49 -12.73
C PHE A 142 0.87 -6.89 -11.36
N HIS A 143 1.69 -6.82 -10.33
CA HIS A 143 1.31 -7.17 -8.97
C HIS A 143 2.07 -6.31 -7.97
N ALA A 144 1.62 -6.26 -6.71
CA ALA A 144 2.27 -5.49 -5.67
C ALA A 144 2.30 -6.26 -4.35
N HIS A 145 3.30 -5.95 -3.53
CA HIS A 145 3.41 -6.45 -2.17
C HIS A 145 3.63 -5.29 -1.22
N LEU A 146 2.81 -5.20 -0.18
CA LEU A 146 2.98 -4.23 0.89
C LEU A 146 4.09 -4.68 1.85
N PHE A 147 4.80 -3.71 2.39
CA PHE A 147 5.66 -3.97 3.54
C PHE A 147 4.80 -4.24 4.77
N ALA A 148 5.35 -4.94 5.76
CA ALA A 148 4.66 -5.17 7.02
C ALA A 148 4.26 -3.82 7.67
N GLY A 149 2.97 -3.62 7.90
CA GLY A 149 2.41 -2.35 8.37
C GLY A 149 2.24 -1.28 7.28
N GLY A 150 2.47 -1.61 6.00
CA GLY A 150 2.14 -0.74 4.88
C GLY A 150 0.62 -0.71 4.63
N GLU A 151 0.11 0.45 4.24
CA GLU A 151 -1.30 0.63 3.84
C GLU A 151 -1.41 0.82 2.33
N ASN A 152 -2.53 0.41 1.76
CA ASN A 152 -2.81 0.58 0.34
C ASN A 152 -3.89 1.65 0.07
#